data_2a022b50d337936510f8e00ae22e0895
#
_entry.id   2a022b50d337936510f8e00ae22e0895
#
_cell.length_a   1.000
_cell.length_b   1.000
_cell.length_c   1.000
_cell.angle_alpha   90.00
_cell.angle_beta   90.00
_cell.angle_gamma   90.00
#
_symmetry.space_group_name_H-M   'P 1'
#
loop_
_entity.id
_entity.type
_entity.pdbx_description
1 polymer ?
#
loop_
_entity_poly.entity_id
_entity_poly.type
_entity_poly.pdbx_seq_one_letter_code
_entity_poly.pdbx_strand_id
1 'polypeptide(L)'
;ELVYLTPTYLSTVFKKQTGLTIGQYLLEVRVENAKQKMRDPQLKFYQVSEMVGYEDANYFAKIFKKKTGVTPTEYKESLQMR
;
A
#
# COMPACT_ATOMS: atom_id res chain seq x y z
N GLU A 1 -8.13 -19.29 23.04
CA GLU A 1 -7.71 -18.01 22.48
C GLU A 1 -7.87 -17.96 20.98
N LEU A 2 -7.36 -18.98 20.30
CA LEU A 2 -7.40 -19.02 18.84
C LEU A 2 -8.81 -19.08 18.27
N VAL A 3 -9.75 -19.59 19.04
CA VAL A 3 -11.15 -19.70 18.58
C VAL A 3 -11.80 -18.34 18.41
N TYR A 4 -11.21 -17.29 18.97
CA TYR A 4 -11.77 -15.95 18.87
C TYR A 4 -11.19 -15.15 17.72
N LEU A 5 -10.28 -15.73 16.95
CA LEU A 5 -9.62 -15.03 15.84
C LEU A 5 -10.43 -15.10 14.57
N THR A 6 -11.68 -14.68 14.64
CA THR A 6 -12.50 -14.50 13.44
C THR A 6 -12.14 -13.16 12.78
N PRO A 7 -12.39 -13.01 11.47
CA PRO A 7 -12.11 -11.76 10.81
C PRO A 7 -12.81 -10.56 11.46
N THR A 8 -14.06 -10.74 11.91
CA THR A 8 -14.79 -9.67 12.57
C THR A 8 -14.14 -9.28 13.89
N TYR A 9 -13.77 -10.29 14.69
CA TYR A 9 -13.13 -10.04 15.97
C TYR A 9 -11.79 -9.32 15.79
N LEU A 10 -10.96 -9.81 14.87
CA LEU A 10 -9.66 -9.20 14.59
C LEU A 10 -9.81 -7.75 14.13
N SER A 11 -10.79 -7.48 13.28
CA SER A 11 -11.03 -6.11 12.81
C SER A 11 -11.39 -5.18 13.96
N THR A 12 -12.24 -5.65 14.87
CA THR A 12 -12.67 -4.84 16.02
C THR A 12 -11.50 -4.54 16.95
N VAL A 13 -10.72 -5.56 17.28
CA VAL A 13 -9.56 -5.40 18.17
C VAL A 13 -8.51 -4.51 17.54
N PHE A 14 -8.21 -4.76 16.28
CA PHE A 14 -7.19 -3.99 15.56
C PHE A 14 -7.55 -2.51 15.52
N LYS A 15 -8.79 -2.19 15.18
CA LYS A 15 -9.24 -0.81 15.12
C LYS A 15 -9.17 -0.12 16.49
N LYS A 16 -9.50 -0.85 17.54
CA LYS A 16 -9.44 -0.33 18.90
C LYS A 16 -8.02 0.05 19.31
N GLN A 17 -7.04 -0.76 18.89
CA GLN A 17 -5.65 -0.55 19.29
C GLN A 17 -4.91 0.45 18.41
N THR A 18 -5.24 0.51 17.13
CA THR A 18 -4.48 1.31 16.16
C THR A 18 -5.27 2.49 15.62
N GLY A 19 -6.59 2.49 15.79
CA GLY A 19 -7.46 3.50 15.18
C GLY A 19 -7.73 3.26 13.71
N LEU A 20 -7.20 2.17 13.14
CA LEU A 20 -7.34 1.83 11.73
C LEU A 20 -8.08 0.51 11.56
N THR A 21 -8.85 0.39 10.49
CA THR A 21 -9.38 -0.91 10.10
C THR A 21 -8.25 -1.74 9.51
N ILE A 22 -8.43 -3.07 9.47
CA ILE A 22 -7.44 -3.95 8.85
C ILE A 22 -7.24 -3.57 7.38
N GLY A 23 -8.31 -3.22 6.67
CA GLY A 23 -8.21 -2.78 5.29
C GLY A 23 -7.39 -1.51 5.12
N GLN A 24 -7.57 -0.54 6.01
CA GLN A 24 -6.79 0.70 5.98
C GLN A 24 -5.32 0.44 6.28
N TYR A 25 -5.06 -0.40 7.27
CA TYR A 25 -3.69 -0.76 7.61
C TYR A 25 -3.00 -1.49 6.44
N LEU A 26 -3.70 -2.45 5.84
CA LEU A 26 -3.17 -3.20 4.72
C LEU A 26 -2.84 -2.28 3.54
N LEU A 27 -3.71 -1.31 3.28
CA LEU A 27 -3.47 -0.34 2.22
C LEU A 27 -2.20 0.47 2.49
N GLU A 28 -2.00 0.92 3.72
CA GLU A 28 -0.78 1.65 4.07
C GLU A 28 0.47 0.80 3.92
N VAL A 29 0.41 -0.46 4.33
CA VAL A 29 1.53 -1.37 4.17
C VAL A 29 1.86 -1.57 2.70
N ARG A 30 0.84 -1.74 1.87
CA ARG A 30 1.03 -1.92 0.43
C ARG A 30 1.65 -0.69 -0.23
N VAL A 31 1.20 0.51 0.16
CA VAL A 31 1.77 1.76 -0.36
C VAL A 31 3.23 1.89 0.07
N GLU A 32 3.54 1.60 1.33
CA GLU A 32 4.93 1.65 1.80
C GLU A 32 5.81 0.63 1.07
N ASN A 33 5.32 -0.58 0.88
CA ASN A 33 6.06 -1.59 0.13
C ASN A 33 6.29 -1.15 -1.32
N ALA A 34 5.30 -0.50 -1.92
CA ALA A 34 5.44 0.02 -3.28
C ALA A 34 6.53 1.08 -3.32
N LYS A 35 6.57 1.99 -2.35
CA LYS A 35 7.62 3.00 -2.29
C LYS A 35 9.02 2.39 -2.24
N GLN A 36 9.18 1.33 -1.45
CA GLN A 36 10.46 0.64 -1.36
C GLN A 36 10.87 0.03 -2.69
N LYS A 37 9.92 -0.64 -3.36
CA LYS A 37 10.19 -1.28 -4.64
C LYS A 37 10.45 -0.27 -5.76
N MET A 38 9.82 0.89 -5.68
CA MET A 38 9.99 1.94 -6.67
C MET A 38 11.40 2.56 -6.65
N ARG A 39 12.19 2.28 -5.64
CA ARG A 39 13.58 2.70 -5.60
C ARG A 39 14.44 1.93 -6.61
N ASP A 40 13.96 0.79 -7.06
CA ASP A 40 14.66 0.01 -8.08
C ASP A 40 14.30 0.59 -9.46
N PRO A 41 15.28 1.19 -10.18
CA PRO A 41 15.00 1.81 -11.46
C PRO A 41 14.59 0.83 -12.56
N GLN A 42 14.82 -0.47 -12.33
CA GLN A 42 14.44 -1.49 -13.32
C GLN A 42 13.00 -1.93 -13.19
N LEU A 43 12.37 -1.66 -12.06
CA LEU A 43 10.98 -2.04 -11.85
C LEU A 43 10.05 -0.97 -12.39
N LYS A 44 9.11 -1.39 -13.23
CA LYS A 44 8.07 -0.49 -13.71
C LYS A 44 6.90 -0.50 -12.73
N PHE A 45 6.10 0.56 -12.75
CA PHE A 45 5.03 0.68 -11.78
C PHE A 45 4.03 -0.46 -11.85
N TYR A 46 3.70 -0.96 -13.05
CA TYR A 46 2.76 -2.07 -13.15
C TYR A 46 3.31 -3.34 -12.46
N GLN A 47 4.63 -3.52 -12.50
CA GLN A 47 5.27 -4.63 -11.80
C GLN A 47 5.18 -4.44 -10.30
N VAL A 48 5.45 -3.22 -9.83
CA VAL A 48 5.33 -2.89 -8.41
C VAL A 48 3.90 -3.12 -7.93
N SER A 49 2.92 -2.69 -8.71
CA SER A 49 1.51 -2.87 -8.38
C SER A 49 1.17 -4.34 -8.16
N GLU A 50 1.60 -5.21 -9.07
CA GLU A 50 1.37 -6.65 -8.91
C GLU A 50 2.07 -7.22 -7.69
N MET A 51 3.29 -6.79 -7.43
CA MET A 51 4.08 -7.29 -6.30
C MET A 51 3.45 -6.94 -4.96
N VAL A 52 2.73 -5.83 -4.88
CA VAL A 52 2.07 -5.43 -3.64
C VAL A 52 0.60 -5.88 -3.56
N GLY A 53 0.12 -6.60 -4.57
CA GLY A 53 -1.18 -7.24 -4.52
C GLY A 53 -2.29 -6.58 -5.34
N TYR A 54 -1.97 -5.69 -6.26
CA TYR A 54 -2.96 -5.05 -7.13
C TYR A 54 -2.73 -5.45 -8.58
N GLU A 55 -3.74 -6.04 -9.19
CA GLU A 55 -3.66 -6.44 -10.60
C GLU A 55 -3.79 -5.23 -11.53
N ASP A 56 -4.58 -4.25 -11.14
CA ASP A 56 -4.83 -3.05 -11.95
C ASP A 56 -3.91 -1.91 -11.48
N ALA A 57 -2.89 -1.64 -12.28
CA ALA A 57 -1.93 -0.59 -11.96
C ALA A 57 -2.56 0.80 -11.98
N ASN A 58 -3.54 1.03 -12.86
CA ASN A 58 -4.23 2.32 -12.91
C ASN A 58 -5.02 2.57 -11.63
N TYR A 59 -5.67 1.54 -11.13
CA TYR A 59 -6.41 1.64 -9.88
C TYR A 59 -5.45 1.92 -8.71
N PHE A 60 -4.35 1.19 -8.66
CA PHE A 60 -3.36 1.41 -7.60
C PHE A 60 -2.72 2.79 -7.69
N ALA A 61 -2.50 3.30 -8.91
CA ALA A 61 -1.96 4.65 -9.08
C ALA A 61 -2.87 5.70 -8.44
N LYS A 62 -4.17 5.55 -8.57
CA LYS A 62 -5.14 6.45 -7.93
C LYS A 62 -5.05 6.37 -6.41
N ILE A 63 -4.94 5.16 -5.88
CA ILE A 63 -4.79 4.93 -4.45
C ILE A 63 -3.48 5.55 -3.96
N PHE A 64 -2.40 5.33 -4.68
CA PHE A 64 -1.09 5.86 -4.33
C PHE A 64 -1.12 7.38 -4.25
N LYS A 65 -1.70 8.03 -5.25
CA LYS A 65 -1.81 9.49 -5.26
C LYS A 65 -2.65 9.99 -4.09
N LYS A 66 -3.74 9.31 -3.78
CA LYS A 66 -4.60 9.68 -2.66
C LYS A 66 -3.87 9.58 -1.33
N LYS A 67 -3.02 8.58 -1.16
CA LYS A 67 -2.31 8.35 0.10
C LYS A 67 -1.05 9.20 0.23
N THR A 68 -0.33 9.44 -0.85
CA THR A 68 0.96 10.13 -0.79
C THR A 68 0.89 11.58 -1.24
N GLY A 69 -0.17 11.95 -1.96
CA GLY A 69 -0.30 13.30 -2.51
C GLY A 69 0.37 13.49 -3.86
N VAL A 70 1.09 12.49 -4.35
CA VAL A 70 1.77 12.58 -5.65
C VAL A 70 1.50 11.32 -6.46
N THR A 71 1.59 11.45 -7.79
CA THR A 71 1.44 10.28 -8.65
C THR A 71 2.67 9.38 -8.51
N PRO A 72 2.54 8.09 -8.86
CA PRO A 72 3.71 7.21 -8.87
C PRO A 72 4.85 7.71 -9.75
N THR A 73 4.51 8.32 -10.89
CA THR A 73 5.51 8.89 -11.80
C THR A 73 6.25 10.05 -11.11
N GLU A 74 5.50 10.94 -10.49
CA GLU A 74 6.10 12.07 -9.76
C GLU A 74 6.99 11.58 -8.62
N TYR A 75 6.54 10.56 -7.91
CA TYR A 75 7.31 10.00 -6.81
C TYR A 75 8.62 9.41 -7.30
N LYS A 76 8.58 8.65 -8.39
CA LYS A 76 9.77 8.03 -8.96
C LYS A 76 10.74 9.08 -9.49
N GLU A 77 10.24 10.12 -10.11
CA GLU A 77 11.08 11.23 -10.57
C GLU A 77 11.77 11.92 -9.41
N SER A 78 11.06 12.11 -8.31
CA SER A 78 11.63 12.73 -7.12
C SER A 78 12.78 11.90 -6.54
N LEU A 79 12.71 10.59 -6.63
CA LEU A 79 13.80 9.71 -6.20
C LEU A 79 15.03 9.82 -7.09
N GLN A 80 14.82 10.06 -8.38
CA GLN A 80 15.91 10.18 -9.34
C GLN A 80 16.62 11.53 -9.27
N MET A 81 15.97 12.51 -8.69
CA MET A 81 16.53 13.87 -8.57
C MET A 81 17.49 14.03 -7.40
N ARG A 82 17.76 12.97 -6.68
CA ARG A 82 18.69 13.01 -5.56
C ARG A 82 20.11 12.65 -5.98
#